data_869389ccd792fa5d1f275b475cc9afd0
#
_entry.id   869389ccd792fa5d1f275b475cc9afd0
#
_cell.length_a   1.000
_cell.length_b   1.000
_cell.length_c   1.000
_cell.angle_alpha   90.00
_cell.angle_beta   90.00
_cell.angle_gamma   90.00
#
_symmetry.space_group_name_H-M   'P 1'
#
loop_
_entity.id
_entity.type
_entity.pdbx_description
1 polymer ?
#
loop_
_entity_poly.entity_id
_entity_poly.type
_entity_poly.pdbx_seq_one_letter_code
_entity_poly.pdbx_strand_id
1 'polypeptide(L)'
;SFDELPSIIERLQKSQISQPTKLALEFLILSACRTTEVLNAHWSEIDLNKELWIIPAERMKSSRRHEVPLTKRMVEILEEAKNIKLDNNLIFPSPLNGRPLSNNTLRLALQKRLKVPATVHGMRAAFKDWAAETTNFANEVSEMALGHAISNKVEAAYRRGNLMAKRRQMMEEWMQFLSGHDAKIVRLQIKKVTL
;
A
#
# COMPACT_ATOMS: atom_id res chain seq x y z
N SER A 1 3.55 13.25 -8.91
CA SER A 1 2.42 12.62 -9.62
C SER A 1 2.39 11.13 -9.33
N PHE A 2 1.20 10.50 -9.36
CA PHE A 2 1.08 9.05 -9.25
C PHE A 2 1.71 8.33 -10.45
N ASP A 3 1.78 8.95 -11.63
CA ASP A 3 2.39 8.39 -12.84
C ASP A 3 3.87 8.00 -12.67
N GLU A 4 4.56 8.59 -11.70
CA GLU A 4 5.96 8.29 -11.41
C GLU A 4 6.13 7.03 -10.55
N LEU A 5 5.06 6.55 -9.90
CA LEU A 5 5.15 5.46 -8.93
C LEU A 5 5.63 4.13 -9.51
N PRO A 6 5.22 3.69 -10.73
CA PRO A 6 5.80 2.49 -11.33
C PRO A 6 7.32 2.55 -11.45
N SER A 7 7.86 3.69 -11.90
CA SER A 7 9.31 3.90 -11.99
C SER A 7 9.99 3.93 -10.60
N ILE A 8 9.32 4.49 -9.60
CA ILE A 8 9.83 4.53 -8.23
C ILE A 8 9.90 3.12 -7.66
N ILE A 9 8.89 2.27 -7.85
CA ILE A 9 8.89 0.87 -7.43
C ILE A 9 10.03 0.10 -8.10
N GLU A 10 10.19 0.22 -9.41
CA GLU A 10 11.28 -0.44 -10.14
C GLU A 10 12.66 -0.03 -9.58
N ARG A 11 12.89 1.27 -9.37
CA ARG A 11 14.13 1.81 -8.78
C ARG A 11 14.33 1.34 -7.35
N LEU A 12 13.27 1.25 -6.55
CA LEU A 12 13.32 0.73 -5.18
C LEU A 12 13.79 -0.73 -5.17
N GLN A 13 13.21 -1.58 -6.00
CA GLN A 13 13.57 -3.00 -6.10
C GLN A 13 15.03 -3.20 -6.51
N LYS A 14 15.54 -2.41 -7.47
CA LYS A 14 16.93 -2.45 -7.95
C LYS A 14 17.94 -1.75 -7.02
N SER A 15 17.49 -1.03 -6.00
CA SER A 15 18.36 -0.24 -5.13
C SER A 15 19.19 -1.09 -4.16
N GLN A 16 20.24 -0.50 -3.57
CA GLN A 16 21.03 -1.08 -2.47
C GLN A 16 20.48 -0.71 -1.07
N ILE A 17 19.21 -0.31 -0.98
CA ILE A 17 18.52 -0.10 0.29
C ILE A 17 18.37 -1.45 1.01
N SER A 18 18.45 -1.46 2.34
CA SER A 18 18.32 -2.69 3.12
C SER A 18 16.97 -3.38 2.85
N GLN A 19 16.99 -4.71 2.80
CA GLN A 19 15.81 -5.50 2.43
C GLN A 19 14.56 -5.17 3.28
N PRO A 20 14.63 -5.07 4.62
CA PRO A 20 13.45 -4.71 5.41
C PRO A 20 12.87 -3.35 5.03
N THR A 21 13.73 -2.37 4.73
CA THR A 21 13.32 -1.03 4.34
C THR A 21 12.67 -1.02 2.95
N LYS A 22 13.22 -1.79 1.99
CA LYS A 22 12.63 -1.94 0.65
C LYS A 22 11.23 -2.54 0.74
N LEU A 23 11.10 -3.67 1.42
CA LEU A 23 9.84 -4.38 1.57
C LEU A 23 8.80 -3.53 2.29
N ALA A 24 9.19 -2.83 3.37
CA ALA A 24 8.28 -1.95 4.10
C ALA A 24 7.79 -0.77 3.24
N LEU A 25 8.68 -0.15 2.44
CA LEU A 25 8.29 0.97 1.58
C LEU A 25 7.40 0.52 0.42
N GLU A 26 7.72 -0.60 -0.23
CA GLU A 26 6.90 -1.18 -1.30
C GLU A 26 5.52 -1.60 -0.76
N PHE A 27 5.48 -2.28 0.38
CA PHE A 27 4.23 -2.68 1.03
C PHE A 27 3.36 -1.48 1.44
N LEU A 28 3.99 -0.39 1.88
CA LEU A 28 3.31 0.87 2.20
C LEU A 28 2.64 1.48 0.96
N ILE A 29 3.35 1.51 -0.15
CA ILE A 29 2.81 2.07 -1.41
C ILE A 29 1.65 1.19 -1.92
N LEU A 30 1.83 -0.14 -1.94
CA LEU A 30 0.82 -1.10 -2.37
C LEU A 30 -0.44 -1.07 -1.50
N SER A 31 -0.29 -1.03 -0.17
CA SER A 31 -1.43 -1.05 0.76
C SER A 31 -2.13 0.30 0.90
N ALA A 32 -1.49 1.38 0.49
CA ALA A 32 -1.89 2.76 0.74
C ALA A 32 -2.19 3.04 2.23
N CYS A 33 -1.64 2.27 3.17
CA CYS A 33 -1.79 2.43 4.60
C CYS A 33 -0.92 3.55 5.17
N ARG A 34 -1.15 3.97 6.41
CA ARG A 34 -0.29 4.96 7.08
C ARG A 34 1.05 4.35 7.45
N THR A 35 2.09 5.19 7.46
CA THR A 35 3.45 4.75 7.77
C THR A 35 3.53 3.99 9.10
N THR A 36 2.89 4.50 10.14
CA THR A 36 2.87 3.86 11.46
C THR A 36 2.14 2.52 11.47
N GLU A 37 1.11 2.37 10.63
CA GLU A 37 0.39 1.11 10.48
C GLU A 37 1.30 0.03 9.88
N VAL A 38 2.06 0.36 8.84
CA VAL A 38 3.00 -0.58 8.19
C VAL A 38 4.21 -0.87 9.05
N LEU A 39 4.85 0.15 9.63
CA LEU A 39 6.07 -0.04 10.43
C LEU A 39 5.86 -0.85 11.70
N ASN A 40 4.64 -0.83 12.24
CA ASN A 40 4.25 -1.64 13.41
C ASN A 40 3.37 -2.83 13.02
N ALA A 41 3.41 -3.29 11.77
CA ALA A 41 2.66 -4.46 11.35
C ALA A 41 3.21 -5.73 11.98
N HIS A 42 2.31 -6.59 12.48
CA HIS A 42 2.63 -7.83 13.15
C HIS A 42 2.15 -9.04 12.35
N TRP A 43 2.89 -10.15 12.44
CA TRP A 43 2.49 -11.41 11.80
C TRP A 43 1.14 -11.93 12.26
N SER A 44 0.77 -11.67 13.51
CA SER A 44 -0.55 -12.02 14.07
C SER A 44 -1.73 -11.30 13.43
N GLU A 45 -1.46 -10.25 12.64
CA GLU A 45 -2.48 -9.49 11.91
C GLU A 45 -2.73 -10.01 10.50
N ILE A 46 -1.92 -10.97 10.02
CA ILE A 46 -1.98 -11.50 8.65
C ILE A 46 -2.79 -12.79 8.61
N ASP A 47 -3.87 -12.79 7.85
CA ASP A 47 -4.66 -13.97 7.51
C ASP A 47 -4.43 -14.30 6.02
N LEU A 48 -3.45 -15.17 5.74
CA LEU A 48 -3.11 -15.56 4.37
C LEU A 48 -4.22 -16.39 3.70
N ASN A 49 -5.01 -17.14 4.48
CA ASN A 49 -6.12 -17.92 3.92
C ASN A 49 -7.23 -17.03 3.35
N LYS A 50 -7.46 -15.88 3.98
CA LYS A 50 -8.42 -14.88 3.53
C LYS A 50 -7.79 -13.79 2.67
N GLU A 51 -6.46 -13.82 2.54
CA GLU A 51 -5.68 -12.74 1.90
C GLU A 51 -6.04 -11.37 2.49
N LEU A 52 -5.95 -11.26 3.82
CA LEU A 52 -6.27 -10.04 4.56
C LEU A 52 -5.15 -9.68 5.54
N TRP A 53 -4.84 -8.39 5.60
CA TRP A 53 -4.15 -7.79 6.73
C TRP A 53 -5.19 -7.10 7.61
N ILE A 54 -5.29 -7.52 8.87
CA ILE A 54 -6.31 -7.09 9.82
C ILE A 54 -5.66 -6.22 10.88
N ILE A 55 -5.75 -4.91 10.71
CA ILE A 55 -5.18 -3.94 11.65
C ILE A 55 -6.20 -3.72 12.78
N PRO A 56 -5.82 -4.01 14.04
CA PRO A 56 -6.74 -3.85 15.17
C PRO A 56 -7.02 -2.36 15.47
N ALA A 57 -8.16 -2.11 16.11
CA ALA A 57 -8.67 -0.76 16.35
C ALA A 57 -7.70 0.13 17.14
N GLU A 58 -6.95 -0.46 18.07
CA GLU A 58 -5.98 0.21 18.95
C GLU A 58 -4.82 0.82 18.17
N ARG A 59 -4.50 0.26 17.00
CA ARG A 59 -3.44 0.75 16.10
C ARG A 59 -3.93 1.75 15.07
N MET A 60 -5.24 1.93 14.95
CA MET A 60 -5.84 2.81 13.96
C MET A 60 -6.13 4.20 14.55
N LYS A 61 -5.77 5.26 13.81
CA LYS A 61 -6.14 6.64 14.19
C LYS A 61 -7.67 6.83 14.31
N SER A 62 -8.44 6.04 13.57
CA SER A 62 -9.90 6.08 13.59
C SER A 62 -10.52 5.30 14.74
N SER A 63 -9.72 4.60 15.57
CA SER A 63 -10.17 3.67 16.61
C SER A 63 -11.17 2.62 16.10
N ARG A 64 -11.03 2.22 14.83
CA ARG A 64 -11.83 1.17 14.18
C ARG A 64 -10.93 0.18 13.49
N ARG A 65 -11.19 -1.11 13.67
CA ARG A 65 -10.53 -2.19 12.94
C ARG A 65 -10.53 -1.90 11.44
N HIS A 66 -9.39 -2.11 10.79
CA HIS A 66 -9.24 -1.95 9.35
C HIS A 66 -8.76 -3.24 8.70
N GLU A 67 -9.46 -3.68 7.67
CA GLU A 67 -9.13 -4.86 6.88
C GLU A 67 -8.58 -4.42 5.52
N VAL A 68 -7.36 -4.79 5.21
CA VAL A 68 -6.68 -4.47 3.96
C VAL A 68 -6.60 -5.73 3.11
N PRO A 69 -7.21 -5.77 1.91
CA PRO A 69 -7.04 -6.89 0.99
C PRO A 69 -5.57 -7.00 0.57
N LEU A 70 -4.99 -8.19 0.71
CA LEU A 70 -3.64 -8.47 0.24
C LEU A 70 -3.68 -8.83 -1.25
N THR A 71 -2.94 -8.08 -2.05
CA THR A 71 -2.72 -8.40 -3.46
C THR A 71 -1.60 -9.43 -3.59
N LYS A 72 -1.47 -10.05 -4.77
CA LYS A 72 -0.43 -11.03 -5.04
C LYS A 72 0.96 -10.52 -4.65
N ARG A 73 1.32 -9.29 -5.07
CA ARG A 73 2.64 -8.72 -4.75
C ARG A 73 2.84 -8.48 -3.25
N MET A 74 1.78 -8.10 -2.52
CA MET A 74 1.86 -7.95 -1.07
C MET A 74 2.09 -9.30 -0.38
N VAL A 75 1.49 -10.38 -0.86
CA VAL A 75 1.75 -11.74 -0.35
C VAL A 75 3.21 -12.13 -0.62
N GLU A 76 3.73 -11.89 -1.82
CA GLU A 76 5.15 -12.13 -2.14
C GLU A 76 6.09 -11.36 -1.21
N ILE A 77 5.80 -10.07 -0.92
CA ILE A 77 6.56 -9.27 0.04
C ILE A 77 6.54 -9.89 1.44
N LEU A 78 5.40 -10.40 1.89
CA LEU A 78 5.29 -11.08 3.18
C LEU A 78 6.12 -12.38 3.19
N GLU A 79 6.12 -13.16 2.12
CA GLU A 79 6.97 -14.35 2.00
C GLU A 79 8.46 -13.97 2.03
N GLU A 80 8.87 -12.91 1.33
CA GLU A 80 10.24 -12.40 1.39
C GLU A 80 10.60 -11.93 2.83
N ALA A 81 9.67 -11.26 3.52
CA ALA A 81 9.88 -10.78 4.89
C ALA A 81 10.03 -11.91 5.91
N LYS A 82 9.46 -13.10 5.68
CA LYS A 82 9.66 -14.27 6.54
C LYS A 82 11.15 -14.66 6.65
N ASN A 83 11.93 -14.44 5.60
CA ASN A 83 13.36 -14.74 5.61
C ASN A 83 14.19 -13.74 6.46
N ILE A 84 13.59 -12.61 6.86
CA ILE A 84 14.21 -11.57 7.68
C ILE A 84 13.72 -11.65 9.14
N LYS A 85 12.80 -12.57 9.42
CA LYS A 85 12.14 -12.70 10.71
C LYS A 85 13.17 -12.81 11.85
N LEU A 86 13.06 -11.90 12.81
CA LEU A 86 13.73 -11.96 14.10
C LEU A 86 12.77 -12.58 15.14
N ASP A 87 13.27 -12.85 16.35
CA ASP A 87 12.47 -13.40 17.47
C ASP A 87 11.47 -12.37 18.03
N ASN A 88 10.81 -11.66 17.13
CA ASN A 88 9.72 -10.76 17.45
C ASN A 88 8.60 -10.93 16.42
N ASN A 89 7.42 -10.39 16.72
CA ASN A 89 6.24 -10.55 15.88
C ASN A 89 6.14 -9.49 14.75
N LEU A 90 7.14 -8.62 14.57
CA LEU A 90 7.13 -7.58 13.53
C LEU A 90 7.35 -8.18 12.15
N ILE A 91 6.66 -7.64 11.14
CA ILE A 91 6.85 -8.02 9.73
C ILE A 91 8.13 -7.38 9.16
N PHE A 92 8.36 -6.10 9.48
CA PHE A 92 9.50 -5.32 8.97
C PHE A 92 10.39 -4.80 10.10
N PRO A 93 11.12 -5.69 10.82
CA PRO A 93 11.97 -5.27 11.92
C PRO A 93 13.23 -4.55 11.42
N SER A 94 13.74 -3.63 12.21
CA SER A 94 15.06 -3.04 12.00
C SER A 94 16.14 -4.12 12.19
N PRO A 95 17.04 -4.31 11.22
CA PRO A 95 18.13 -5.28 11.36
C PRO A 95 19.15 -4.92 12.45
N LEU A 96 19.14 -3.67 12.93
CA LEU A 96 20.09 -3.20 13.93
C LEU A 96 19.69 -3.60 15.36
N ASN A 97 18.40 -3.62 15.67
CA ASN A 97 17.92 -3.78 17.05
C ASN A 97 16.59 -4.52 17.20
N GLY A 98 16.04 -5.06 16.10
CA GLY A 98 14.77 -5.78 16.10
C GLY A 98 13.52 -4.93 16.36
N ARG A 99 13.66 -3.62 16.58
CA ARG A 99 12.53 -2.69 16.79
C ARG A 99 11.87 -2.32 15.46
N PRO A 100 10.67 -1.70 15.48
CA PRO A 100 10.09 -1.15 14.26
C PRO A 100 11.06 -0.19 13.55
N LEU A 101 11.09 -0.22 12.22
CA LEU A 101 11.78 0.79 11.44
C LEU A 101 11.24 2.19 11.78
N SER A 102 12.11 3.20 11.77
CA SER A 102 11.67 4.57 12.03
C SER A 102 11.00 5.21 10.81
N ASN A 103 10.10 6.15 11.02
CA ASN A 103 9.54 6.99 9.94
C ASN A 103 10.65 7.67 9.13
N ASN A 104 11.73 8.06 9.81
CA ASN A 104 12.89 8.68 9.17
C ASN A 104 13.61 7.71 8.21
N THR A 105 13.62 6.42 8.50
CA THR A 105 14.22 5.39 7.64
C THR A 105 13.54 5.38 6.27
N LEU A 106 12.21 5.32 6.22
CA LEU A 106 11.47 5.35 4.95
C LEU A 106 11.62 6.70 4.23
N ARG A 107 11.60 7.81 4.97
CA ARG A 107 11.85 9.14 4.40
C ARG A 107 13.22 9.24 3.74
N LEU A 108 14.27 8.79 4.41
CA LEU A 108 15.64 8.79 3.87
C LEU A 108 15.77 7.86 2.66
N ALA A 109 15.14 6.68 2.70
CA ALA A 109 15.09 5.76 1.57
C ALA A 109 14.48 6.45 0.34
N LEU A 110 13.32 7.09 0.50
CA LEU A 110 12.63 7.76 -0.59
C LEU A 110 13.40 9.00 -1.09
N GLN A 111 13.72 9.95 -0.18
CA GLN A 111 14.26 11.26 -0.56
C GLN A 111 15.77 11.25 -0.85
N LYS A 112 16.55 10.49 -0.08
CA LYS A 112 18.03 10.52 -0.22
C LYS A 112 18.56 9.40 -1.10
N ARG A 113 18.03 8.18 -0.97
CA ARG A 113 18.51 7.02 -1.75
C ARG A 113 17.87 6.98 -3.13
N LEU A 114 16.56 7.11 -3.21
CA LEU A 114 15.82 7.12 -4.48
C LEU A 114 15.75 8.51 -5.13
N LYS A 115 16.14 9.58 -4.42
CA LYS A 115 16.09 10.98 -4.89
C LYS A 115 14.70 11.39 -5.40
N VAL A 116 13.65 10.95 -4.70
CA VAL A 116 12.27 11.30 -4.99
C VAL A 116 11.86 12.48 -4.11
N PRO A 117 11.51 13.64 -4.68
CA PRO A 117 11.15 14.85 -3.92
C PRO A 117 9.69 14.76 -3.42
N ALA A 118 9.34 13.68 -2.72
CA ALA A 118 8.02 13.43 -2.17
C ALA A 118 8.11 12.98 -0.71
N THR A 119 6.99 13.03 -0.01
CA THR A 119 6.87 12.49 1.34
C THR A 119 6.31 11.07 1.30
N VAL A 120 6.63 10.27 2.32
CA VAL A 120 6.05 8.92 2.45
C VAL A 120 4.52 9.00 2.58
N HIS A 121 3.99 10.04 3.24
CA HIS A 121 2.55 10.28 3.32
C HIS A 121 1.94 10.64 1.96
N GLY A 122 2.68 11.31 1.08
CA GLY A 122 2.26 11.63 -0.28
C GLY A 122 1.94 10.40 -1.14
N MET A 123 2.46 9.21 -0.78
CA MET A 123 2.11 7.95 -1.48
C MET A 123 0.63 7.61 -1.34
N ARG A 124 0.01 7.94 -0.19
CA ARG A 124 -1.44 7.77 0.03
C ARG A 124 -2.26 8.77 -0.79
N ALA A 125 -1.80 10.02 -0.89
CA ALA A 125 -2.42 11.01 -1.75
C ALA A 125 -2.37 10.54 -3.20
N ALA A 126 -1.23 10.04 -3.67
CA ALA A 126 -1.06 9.50 -5.01
C ALA A 126 -2.03 8.34 -5.32
N PHE A 127 -2.27 7.42 -4.37
CA PHE A 127 -3.32 6.39 -4.52
C PHE A 127 -4.71 7.02 -4.68
N LYS A 128 -5.02 8.05 -3.89
CA LYS A 128 -6.32 8.73 -3.96
C LYS A 128 -6.51 9.44 -5.28
N ASP A 129 -5.47 10.15 -5.76
CA ASP A 129 -5.47 10.86 -7.04
C ASP A 129 -5.62 9.86 -8.21
N TRP A 130 -4.84 8.76 -8.20
CA TRP A 130 -4.97 7.69 -9.16
C TRP A 130 -6.40 7.12 -9.20
N ALA A 131 -6.98 6.81 -8.02
CA ALA A 131 -8.32 6.26 -7.96
C ALA A 131 -9.37 7.22 -8.53
N ALA A 132 -9.22 8.52 -8.28
CA ALA A 132 -10.15 9.55 -8.75
C ALA A 132 -10.01 9.86 -10.24
N GLU A 133 -8.78 9.82 -10.79
CA GLU A 133 -8.50 10.28 -12.15
C GLU A 133 -8.53 9.15 -13.19
N THR A 134 -8.24 7.90 -12.76
CA THR A 134 -8.05 6.80 -13.71
C THR A 134 -9.04 5.67 -13.56
N THR A 135 -9.90 5.69 -12.54
CA THR A 135 -10.84 4.59 -12.27
C THR A 135 -12.29 5.06 -12.19
N ASN A 136 -13.21 4.12 -12.38
CA ASN A 136 -14.66 4.35 -12.21
C ASN A 136 -15.18 3.91 -10.83
N PHE A 137 -14.31 3.64 -9.86
CA PHE A 137 -14.76 3.30 -8.51
C PHE A 137 -15.40 4.52 -7.83
N ALA A 138 -16.50 4.27 -7.12
CA ALA A 138 -17.07 5.31 -6.28
C ALA A 138 -16.06 5.79 -5.24
N ASN A 139 -16.02 7.09 -4.97
CA ASN A 139 -15.10 7.73 -4.01
C ASN A 139 -15.03 7.01 -2.66
N GLU A 140 -16.15 6.47 -2.21
CA GLU A 140 -16.25 5.73 -0.95
C GLU A 140 -15.38 4.48 -0.91
N VAL A 141 -15.17 3.80 -2.05
CA VAL A 141 -14.31 2.60 -2.12
C VAL A 141 -12.87 2.98 -1.77
N SER A 142 -12.37 4.08 -2.33
CA SER A 142 -11.02 4.59 -2.02
C SER A 142 -10.91 5.14 -0.60
N GLU A 143 -11.94 5.84 -0.08
CA GLU A 143 -11.97 6.30 1.31
C GLU A 143 -11.91 5.11 2.30
N MET A 144 -12.69 4.07 2.03
CA MET A 144 -12.68 2.86 2.85
C MET A 144 -11.36 2.08 2.70
N ALA A 145 -10.75 2.05 1.51
CA ALA A 145 -9.43 1.45 1.31
C ALA A 145 -8.35 2.18 2.13
N LEU A 146 -8.46 3.50 2.24
CA LEU A 146 -7.58 4.32 3.07
C LEU A 146 -7.87 4.22 4.59
N GLY A 147 -8.87 3.49 5.02
CA GLY A 147 -9.28 3.41 6.44
C GLY A 147 -9.80 4.76 6.98
N HIS A 148 -10.41 5.58 6.11
CA HIS A 148 -11.09 6.79 6.51
C HIS A 148 -12.51 6.46 7.01
N ALA A 149 -13.01 7.22 7.97
CA ALA A 149 -14.40 7.13 8.37
C ALA A 149 -15.29 7.74 7.27
N ILE A 150 -16.42 7.09 6.98
CA ILE A 150 -17.43 7.68 6.10
C ILE A 150 -17.98 8.92 6.80
N SER A 151 -17.78 10.09 6.19
CA SER A 151 -18.13 11.38 6.77
C SER A 151 -19.64 11.59 6.92
N ASN A 152 -20.45 10.91 6.11
CA ASN A 152 -21.92 10.99 6.17
C ASN A 152 -22.45 9.96 7.17
N LYS A 153 -22.89 10.44 8.35
CA LYS A 153 -23.43 9.61 9.43
C LYS A 153 -24.71 8.84 9.01
N VAL A 154 -25.53 9.43 8.14
CA VAL A 154 -26.76 8.80 7.64
C VAL A 154 -26.39 7.62 6.74
N GLU A 155 -25.47 7.80 5.84
CA GLU A 155 -24.98 6.78 4.92
C GLU A 155 -24.25 5.64 5.67
N ALA A 156 -23.45 5.99 6.67
CA ALA A 156 -22.79 5.02 7.54
C ALA A 156 -23.78 4.13 8.33
N ALA A 157 -24.92 4.68 8.73
CA ALA A 157 -25.97 3.94 9.46
C ALA A 157 -26.74 2.94 8.58
N TYR A 158 -26.91 3.23 7.29
CA TYR A 158 -27.60 2.34 6.34
C TYR A 158 -26.68 1.28 5.71
N ARG A 159 -25.37 1.45 5.82
CA ARG A 159 -24.40 0.58 5.15
C ARG A 159 -23.95 -0.56 6.05
N ARG A 160 -24.44 -1.79 5.77
CA ARG A 160 -24.07 -3.01 6.50
C ARG A 160 -22.80 -3.71 6.00
N GLY A 161 -22.15 -3.23 4.92
CA GLY A 161 -21.02 -3.88 4.29
C GLY A 161 -19.77 -3.01 4.23
N ASN A 162 -18.58 -3.65 4.23
CA ASN A 162 -17.27 -3.00 4.16
C ASN A 162 -16.75 -2.84 2.72
N LEU A 163 -17.57 -3.06 1.70
CA LEU A 163 -17.23 -3.02 0.26
C LEU A 163 -15.99 -3.87 -0.09
N MET A 164 -15.75 -4.96 0.64
CA MET A 164 -14.51 -5.75 0.54
C MET A 164 -14.23 -6.21 -0.90
N ALA A 165 -15.23 -6.70 -1.63
CA ALA A 165 -15.05 -7.14 -3.02
C ALA A 165 -14.58 -6.00 -3.94
N LYS A 166 -15.20 -4.81 -3.84
CA LYS A 166 -14.82 -3.63 -4.62
C LYS A 166 -13.44 -3.10 -4.21
N ARG A 167 -13.13 -3.12 -2.91
CA ARG A 167 -11.82 -2.73 -2.40
C ARG A 167 -10.73 -3.70 -2.86
N ARG A 168 -10.99 -5.01 -2.87
CA ARG A 168 -10.05 -6.01 -3.41
C ARG A 168 -9.77 -5.73 -4.89
N GLN A 169 -10.81 -5.53 -5.69
CA GLN A 169 -10.65 -5.20 -7.11
C GLN A 169 -9.83 -3.91 -7.29
N MET A 170 -10.13 -2.84 -6.55
CA MET A 170 -9.36 -1.59 -6.60
C MET A 170 -7.88 -1.79 -6.24
N MET A 171 -7.58 -2.58 -5.21
CA MET A 171 -6.19 -2.83 -4.80
C MET A 171 -5.45 -3.69 -5.84
N GLU A 172 -6.11 -4.62 -6.51
CA GLU A 172 -5.53 -5.37 -7.64
C GLU A 172 -5.22 -4.45 -8.83
N GLU A 173 -6.14 -3.57 -9.22
CA GLU A 173 -5.91 -2.59 -10.29
C GLU A 173 -4.77 -1.62 -9.91
N TRP A 174 -4.70 -1.20 -8.65
CA TRP A 174 -3.59 -0.40 -8.14
C TRP A 174 -2.24 -1.13 -8.24
N MET A 175 -2.18 -2.39 -7.83
CA MET A 175 -0.98 -3.21 -7.97
C MET A 175 -0.58 -3.36 -9.45
N GLN A 176 -1.53 -3.60 -10.36
CA GLN A 176 -1.28 -3.70 -11.80
C GLN A 176 -0.70 -2.40 -12.35
N PHE A 177 -1.29 -1.26 -12.00
CA PHE A 177 -0.76 0.06 -12.35
C PHE A 177 0.68 0.24 -11.87
N LEU A 178 0.97 -0.07 -10.60
CA LEU A 178 2.31 0.06 -10.01
C LEU A 178 3.34 -0.87 -10.68
N SER A 179 2.91 -2.01 -11.21
CA SER A 179 3.78 -2.94 -11.96
C SER A 179 4.12 -2.47 -13.38
N GLY A 180 3.52 -1.37 -13.83
CA GLY A 180 3.72 -0.81 -15.18
C GLY A 180 3.00 -1.58 -16.30
N HIS A 181 2.12 -2.54 -15.97
CA HIS A 181 1.39 -3.32 -16.99
C HIS A 181 0.37 -2.46 -17.74
N ASP A 182 -0.30 -1.54 -17.08
CA ASP A 182 -1.30 -0.66 -17.71
C ASP A 182 -0.70 0.33 -18.71
N ALA A 183 0.53 0.80 -18.46
CA ALA A 183 1.23 1.70 -19.38
C ALA A 183 1.46 1.09 -20.78
N LYS A 184 1.54 -0.24 -20.88
CA LYS A 184 1.67 -0.95 -22.17
C LYS A 184 0.35 -1.02 -22.93
N ILE A 185 -0.77 -1.19 -22.23
CA ILE A 185 -2.11 -1.31 -22.85
C ILE A 185 -2.54 0.03 -23.44
N VAL A 186 -2.41 1.12 -22.69
CA VAL A 186 -2.76 2.48 -23.17
C VAL A 186 -1.89 2.89 -24.37
N ARG A 187 -0.58 2.63 -24.36
CA ARG A 187 0.31 2.92 -25.50
C ARG A 187 -0.04 2.12 -26.76
N LEU A 188 -0.53 0.89 -26.63
CA LEU A 188 -0.96 0.07 -27.77
C LEU A 188 -2.28 0.57 -28.36
N GLN A 189 -3.21 1.08 -27.57
CA GLN A 189 -4.46 1.67 -28.04
C GLN A 189 -4.24 2.99 -28.79
N ILE A 190 -3.36 3.87 -28.30
CA ILE A 190 -3.03 5.14 -28.98
C ILE A 190 -2.35 4.90 -30.33
N LYS A 191 -1.50 3.87 -30.49
CA LYS A 191 -0.88 3.53 -31.76
C LYS A 191 -1.85 2.96 -32.82
N LYS A 192 -3.02 2.47 -32.42
CA LYS A 192 -4.06 1.97 -33.34
C LYS A 192 -5.02 3.04 -33.86
N VAL A 193 -5.03 4.23 -33.26
CA VAL A 193 -5.93 5.33 -33.62
C VAL A 193 -5.26 6.32 -34.60
N THR A 194 -3.98 6.14 -34.92
CA THR A 194 -3.21 7.04 -35.82
C THR A 194 -2.87 6.34 -37.13
N LEU A 195 -3.87 5.69 -37.76
CA LEU A 195 -3.82 5.22 -39.15
C LEU A 195 -5.08 5.63 -39.89
#